data_00f97d201af26d92fff47286632625f7
#
_entry.id   00f97d201af26d92fff47286632625f7
#
_cell.length_a   1.000
_cell.length_b   1.000
_cell.length_c   1.000
_cell.angle_alpha   90.00
_cell.angle_beta   90.00
_cell.angle_gamma   90.00
#
_symmetry.space_group_name_H-M   'P 1'
#
loop_
_entity.id
_entity.type
_entity.pdbx_description
1 polymer ?
#
loop_
_entity_poly.entity_id
_entity_poly.type
_entity_poly.pdbx_seq_one_letter_code
_entity_poly.pdbx_strand_id
1 'polypeptide(L)'
;MNTLFDKIWDSHVVTMIEEGPTQLYIDRLYCHEVTSPQAFASMRRRGLKPFRPERIYCMPDHNTPTHDQDKPIEDPVSKNQVDTLAKNAAEFGLTHYGMMDERNGIIHVVGPERGLTLPGMTIVCGDSHTSTHGAVGAVAFGIGTSEVEMVMASQCILQAKPKTMRICVEGNLGKGVTAKDVALYITVSYTHLTLPTIRL
;
A
#
# COMPACT_ATOMS: atom_id res chain seq x y z
N MET A 1 -25.18 -11.48 -7.21
CA MET A 1 -23.94 -11.99 -7.84
C MET A 1 -22.81 -11.21 -7.20
N ASN A 2 -21.84 -11.87 -6.56
CA ASN A 2 -20.77 -11.19 -5.87
C ASN A 2 -19.72 -10.68 -6.89
N THR A 3 -19.26 -9.45 -6.70
CA THR A 3 -18.15 -8.89 -7.48
C THR A 3 -16.83 -9.61 -7.16
N LEU A 4 -15.77 -9.38 -7.95
CA LEU A 4 -14.43 -9.87 -7.62
C LEU A 4 -13.98 -9.32 -6.26
N PHE A 5 -14.26 -8.05 -6.00
CA PHE A 5 -13.99 -7.42 -4.70
C PHE A 5 -14.67 -8.17 -3.55
N ASP A 6 -15.98 -8.48 -3.67
CA ASP A 6 -16.70 -9.21 -2.63
C ASP A 6 -16.08 -10.59 -2.35
N LYS A 7 -15.69 -11.31 -3.40
CA LYS A 7 -15.09 -12.65 -3.27
C LYS A 7 -13.76 -12.59 -2.51
N ILE A 8 -12.90 -11.62 -2.85
CA ILE A 8 -11.62 -11.43 -2.17
C ILE A 8 -11.85 -10.98 -0.75
N TRP A 9 -12.70 -9.96 -0.54
CA TRP A 9 -13.00 -9.45 0.78
C TRP A 9 -13.51 -10.55 1.70
N ASP A 10 -14.56 -11.26 1.27
CA ASP A 10 -15.24 -12.27 2.09
C ASP A 10 -14.30 -13.44 2.44
N SER A 11 -13.33 -13.79 1.57
CA SER A 11 -12.33 -14.82 1.85
C SER A 11 -11.24 -14.38 2.84
N HIS A 12 -11.11 -13.08 3.12
CA HIS A 12 -10.13 -12.52 4.04
C HIS A 12 -10.74 -12.02 5.36
N VAL A 13 -12.04 -12.16 5.52
CA VAL A 13 -12.72 -11.81 6.79
C VAL A 13 -12.29 -12.78 7.88
N VAL A 14 -11.65 -12.26 8.92
CA VAL A 14 -11.31 -13.01 10.15
C VAL A 14 -12.49 -13.02 11.09
N THR A 15 -13.08 -11.84 11.32
CA THR A 15 -14.30 -11.69 12.12
C THR A 15 -15.02 -10.40 11.76
N MET A 16 -16.30 -10.35 12.00
CA MET A 16 -17.11 -9.14 11.92
C MET A 16 -17.46 -8.69 13.33
N ILE A 17 -17.19 -7.44 13.64
CA ILE A 17 -17.59 -6.83 14.90
C ILE A 17 -19.05 -6.42 14.75
N GLU A 18 -19.90 -6.83 15.70
CA GLU A 18 -21.30 -6.45 15.69
C GLU A 18 -21.45 -4.93 15.72
N GLU A 19 -22.21 -4.37 14.78
CA GLU A 19 -22.34 -2.91 14.54
C GLU A 19 -21.02 -2.17 14.33
N GLY A 20 -19.95 -2.87 13.94
CA GLY A 20 -18.59 -2.33 13.82
C GLY A 20 -17.89 -2.71 12.51
N PRO A 21 -16.59 -2.43 12.42
CA PRO A 21 -15.78 -2.77 11.26
C PRO A 21 -15.53 -4.28 11.17
N THR A 22 -15.13 -4.71 9.99
CA THR A 22 -14.62 -6.05 9.73
C THR A 22 -13.15 -6.13 10.09
N GLN A 23 -12.73 -7.16 10.80
CA GLN A 23 -11.32 -7.53 10.92
C GLN A 23 -10.93 -8.31 9.66
N LEU A 24 -10.07 -7.70 8.85
CA LEU A 24 -9.64 -8.23 7.56
C LEU A 24 -8.19 -8.70 7.66
N TYR A 25 -7.93 -9.93 7.22
CA TYR A 25 -6.57 -10.45 7.07
C TYR A 25 -5.88 -9.77 5.88
N ILE A 26 -4.59 -9.45 6.03
CA ILE A 26 -3.78 -8.80 5.00
C ILE A 26 -2.68 -9.75 4.53
N ASP A 27 -2.70 -10.11 3.25
CA ASP A 27 -1.69 -11.00 2.66
C ASP A 27 -0.32 -10.37 2.54
N ARG A 28 -0.27 -9.05 2.29
CA ARG A 28 0.98 -8.36 2.03
C ARG A 28 0.96 -6.94 2.59
N LEU A 29 1.99 -6.60 3.35
CA LEU A 29 2.29 -5.24 3.76
C LEU A 29 3.54 -4.77 3.03
N TYR A 30 3.44 -3.61 2.38
CA TYR A 30 4.59 -2.90 1.84
C TYR A 30 4.94 -1.71 2.72
N CYS A 31 6.24 -1.50 2.93
CA CYS A 31 6.78 -0.41 3.76
C CYS A 31 7.81 0.38 2.97
N HIS A 32 7.69 1.69 2.98
CA HIS A 32 8.68 2.60 2.43
C HIS A 32 9.21 3.57 3.51
N GLU A 33 10.22 4.35 3.17
CA GLU A 33 11.01 5.12 4.14
C GLU A 33 10.28 6.32 4.74
N VAL A 34 9.17 6.78 4.12
CA VAL A 34 8.47 8.00 4.57
C VAL A 34 7.47 7.71 5.68
N THR A 35 6.60 6.70 5.53
CA THR A 35 5.48 6.45 6.45
C THR A 35 5.73 5.37 7.49
N SER A 36 6.66 4.44 7.22
CA SER A 36 6.91 3.31 8.11
C SER A 36 7.73 3.61 9.38
N PRO A 37 8.62 4.63 9.46
CA PRO A 37 9.49 4.83 10.63
C PRO A 37 8.75 4.95 11.95
N GLN A 38 7.61 5.64 11.97
CA GLN A 38 6.80 5.83 13.18
C GLN A 38 6.13 4.52 13.63
N ALA A 39 5.69 3.67 12.70
CA ALA A 39 5.15 2.36 12.99
C ALA A 39 6.22 1.47 13.65
N PHE A 40 7.43 1.42 13.11
CA PHE A 40 8.56 0.71 13.71
C PHE A 40 8.93 1.24 15.09
N ALA A 41 8.98 2.56 15.27
CA ALA A 41 9.24 3.18 16.56
C ALA A 41 8.18 2.80 17.61
N SER A 42 6.92 2.73 17.20
CA SER A 42 5.83 2.30 18.09
C SER A 42 5.92 0.81 18.44
N MET A 43 6.18 -0.05 17.46
CA MET A 43 6.44 -1.48 17.66
C MET A 43 7.54 -1.69 18.73
N ARG A 44 8.67 -0.98 18.57
CA ARG A 44 9.81 -1.04 19.50
C ARG A 44 9.42 -0.60 20.92
N ARG A 45 8.76 0.56 21.04
CA ARG A 45 8.32 1.09 22.33
C ARG A 45 7.36 0.14 23.07
N ARG A 46 6.53 -0.59 22.33
CA ARG A 46 5.56 -1.54 22.87
C ARG A 46 6.11 -2.96 23.02
N GLY A 47 7.35 -3.21 22.65
CA GLY A 47 7.97 -4.54 22.67
C GLY A 47 7.30 -5.55 21.71
N LEU A 48 6.64 -5.07 20.64
CA LEU A 48 5.95 -5.90 19.67
C LEU A 48 6.93 -6.39 18.59
N LYS A 49 6.64 -7.57 18.04
CA LYS A 49 7.35 -8.15 16.90
C LYS A 49 6.39 -8.36 15.74
N PRO A 50 6.87 -8.32 14.50
CA PRO A 50 6.04 -8.68 13.35
C PRO A 50 5.48 -10.09 13.50
N PHE A 51 4.18 -10.24 13.26
CA PHE A 51 3.52 -11.54 13.34
C PHE A 51 3.91 -12.46 12.18
N ARG A 52 4.01 -11.91 10.97
CA ARG A 52 4.37 -12.63 9.75
C ARG A 52 5.44 -11.84 8.97
N PRO A 53 6.72 -11.84 9.43
CA PRO A 53 7.78 -11.04 8.80
C PRO A 53 7.98 -11.36 7.33
N GLU A 54 7.73 -12.59 6.89
CA GLU A 54 7.81 -13.02 5.49
C GLU A 54 6.70 -12.44 4.59
N ARG A 55 5.72 -11.78 5.18
CA ARG A 55 4.64 -11.08 4.48
C ARG A 55 4.88 -9.57 4.35
N ILE A 56 5.99 -9.08 4.88
CA ILE A 56 6.33 -7.65 4.94
C ILE A 56 7.56 -7.39 4.08
N TYR A 57 7.43 -6.46 3.13
CA TYR A 57 8.51 -6.07 2.24
C TYR A 57 8.79 -4.58 2.37
N CYS A 58 10.07 -4.25 2.53
CA CYS A 58 10.54 -2.89 2.68
C CYS A 58 11.34 -2.48 1.45
N MET A 59 11.00 -1.33 0.84
CA MET A 59 11.70 -0.76 -0.30
C MET A 59 11.67 0.77 -0.19
N PRO A 60 12.83 1.45 -0.31
CA PRO A 60 12.83 2.90 -0.46
C PRO A 60 12.50 3.25 -1.90
N ASP A 61 11.54 4.17 -2.11
CA ASP A 61 11.12 4.61 -3.44
C ASP A 61 10.66 6.08 -3.52
N HIS A 62 10.59 6.79 -2.38
CA HIS A 62 10.17 8.19 -2.34
C HIS A 62 11.37 9.15 -2.28
N ASN A 63 12.33 8.88 -1.39
CA ASN A 63 13.50 9.74 -1.15
C ASN A 63 14.77 9.16 -1.73
N THR A 64 14.65 8.44 -2.83
CA THR A 64 15.78 7.89 -3.58
C THR A 64 16.10 8.77 -4.78
N PRO A 65 17.39 8.99 -5.10
CA PRO A 65 17.77 9.70 -6.31
C PRO A 65 17.27 8.98 -7.56
N THR A 66 16.88 9.72 -8.59
CA THR A 66 16.51 9.16 -9.90
C THR A 66 17.71 8.92 -10.81
N HIS A 67 18.86 9.49 -10.47
CA HIS A 67 20.14 9.34 -11.16
C HIS A 67 21.24 9.02 -10.17
N ASP A 68 22.32 8.42 -10.63
CA ASP A 68 23.54 8.18 -9.84
C ASP A 68 23.25 7.47 -8.49
N GLN A 69 22.38 6.45 -8.51
CA GLN A 69 21.97 5.73 -7.29
C GLN A 69 23.13 4.97 -6.62
N ASP A 70 24.24 4.80 -7.31
CA ASP A 70 25.50 4.28 -6.80
C ASP A 70 26.28 5.29 -5.94
N LYS A 71 25.87 6.57 -5.97
CA LYS A 71 26.46 7.63 -5.17
C LYS A 71 25.68 7.83 -3.86
N PRO A 72 26.30 8.40 -2.82
CA PRO A 72 25.62 8.77 -1.60
C PRO A 72 24.47 9.75 -1.85
N ILE A 73 23.35 9.58 -1.15
CA ILE A 73 22.24 10.55 -1.16
C ILE A 73 22.76 11.87 -0.55
N GLU A 74 22.71 12.96 -1.31
CA GLU A 74 23.24 14.27 -0.90
C GLU A 74 22.38 14.93 0.18
N ASP A 75 21.03 14.85 0.04
CA ASP A 75 20.12 15.40 1.04
C ASP A 75 20.16 14.58 2.32
N PRO A 76 20.56 15.18 3.47
CA PRO A 76 20.72 14.43 4.72
C PRO A 76 19.41 13.91 5.28
N VAL A 77 18.28 14.57 4.99
CA VAL A 77 16.95 14.12 5.45
C VAL A 77 16.52 12.86 4.71
N SER A 78 16.60 12.89 3.39
CA SER A 78 16.32 11.74 2.52
C SER A 78 17.22 10.56 2.86
N LYS A 79 18.54 10.82 3.02
CA LYS A 79 19.49 9.79 3.44
C LYS A 79 19.12 9.15 4.75
N ASN A 80 18.77 9.96 5.77
CA ASN A 80 18.40 9.45 7.09
C ASN A 80 17.13 8.59 7.02
N GLN A 81 16.17 8.94 6.19
CA GLN A 81 14.94 8.16 6.02
C GLN A 81 15.21 6.80 5.37
N VAL A 82 15.99 6.77 4.29
CA VAL A 82 16.40 5.53 3.61
C VAL A 82 17.21 4.63 4.53
N ASP A 83 18.22 5.20 5.22
CA ASP A 83 19.04 4.47 6.19
C ASP A 83 18.21 3.92 7.36
N THR A 84 17.22 4.68 7.81
CA THR A 84 16.31 4.28 8.90
C THR A 84 15.43 3.11 8.48
N LEU A 85 14.91 3.10 7.25
CA LEU A 85 14.16 1.95 6.73
C LEU A 85 15.02 0.69 6.72
N ALA A 86 16.25 0.78 6.22
CA ALA A 86 17.18 -0.34 6.19
C ALA A 86 17.49 -0.89 7.60
N LYS A 87 17.74 0.00 8.56
CA LYS A 87 17.97 -0.37 9.98
C LYS A 87 16.75 -1.04 10.60
N ASN A 88 15.56 -0.49 10.38
CA ASN A 88 14.32 -1.05 10.88
C ASN A 88 14.04 -2.44 10.28
N ALA A 89 14.20 -2.59 8.97
CA ALA A 89 14.00 -3.87 8.30
C ALA A 89 14.96 -4.96 8.84
N ALA A 90 16.23 -4.62 9.04
CA ALA A 90 17.22 -5.53 9.62
C ALA A 90 16.87 -5.90 11.07
N GLU A 91 16.50 -4.92 11.91
CA GLU A 91 16.14 -5.14 13.31
C GLU A 91 14.93 -6.07 13.47
N PHE A 92 13.92 -5.89 12.62
CA PHE A 92 12.69 -6.67 12.69
C PHE A 92 12.69 -7.93 11.81
N GLY A 93 13.82 -8.23 11.14
CA GLY A 93 13.98 -9.44 10.31
C GLY A 93 13.10 -9.44 9.06
N LEU A 94 12.88 -8.28 8.44
CA LEU A 94 12.03 -8.11 7.27
C LEU A 94 12.82 -8.17 5.97
N THR A 95 12.16 -8.56 4.88
CA THR A 95 12.75 -8.50 3.54
C THR A 95 12.93 -7.03 3.13
N HIS A 96 14.15 -6.66 2.79
CA HIS A 96 14.50 -5.31 2.36
C HIS A 96 15.20 -5.32 1.00
N TYR A 97 14.64 -4.61 0.02
CA TYR A 97 15.26 -4.34 -1.26
C TYR A 97 15.76 -2.89 -1.24
N GLY A 98 17.02 -2.69 -0.84
CA GLY A 98 17.67 -1.38 -0.77
C GLY A 98 18.02 -0.83 -2.15
N MET A 99 18.42 0.45 -2.23
CA MET A 99 18.71 1.14 -3.50
C MET A 99 19.65 0.39 -4.45
N MET A 100 20.64 -0.36 -3.93
CA MET A 100 21.58 -1.13 -4.75
C MET A 100 21.16 -2.57 -5.02
N ASP A 101 19.98 -2.97 -4.54
CA ASP A 101 19.42 -4.29 -4.83
C ASP A 101 18.77 -4.25 -6.23
N GLU A 102 19.10 -5.19 -7.10
CA GLU A 102 18.50 -5.32 -8.44
C GLU A 102 16.96 -5.48 -8.43
N ARG A 103 16.40 -5.78 -7.27
CA ARG A 103 14.96 -5.91 -7.04
C ARG A 103 14.33 -4.61 -6.52
N ASN A 104 15.13 -3.57 -6.27
CA ASN A 104 14.59 -2.28 -5.84
C ASN A 104 13.89 -1.55 -6.98
N GLY A 105 12.94 -0.71 -6.64
CA GLY A 105 12.20 0.17 -7.54
C GLY A 105 10.95 0.70 -6.88
N ILE A 106 10.09 1.33 -7.65
CA ILE A 106 8.80 1.80 -7.17
C ILE A 106 7.99 0.62 -6.63
N ILE A 107 7.58 0.70 -5.38
CA ILE A 107 6.96 -0.41 -4.63
C ILE A 107 5.75 -1.01 -5.35
N HIS A 108 4.91 -0.13 -5.94
CA HIS A 108 3.69 -0.52 -6.67
C HIS A 108 3.96 -1.07 -8.08
N VAL A 109 5.20 -0.98 -8.57
CA VAL A 109 5.68 -1.62 -9.80
C VAL A 109 6.37 -2.93 -9.45
N VAL A 110 7.29 -2.91 -8.50
CA VAL A 110 8.05 -4.09 -8.06
C VAL A 110 7.13 -5.19 -7.54
N GLY A 111 6.10 -4.83 -6.77
CA GLY A 111 5.14 -5.79 -6.23
C GLY A 111 4.57 -6.73 -7.29
N PRO A 112 3.92 -6.23 -8.35
CA PRO A 112 3.43 -7.04 -9.47
C PRO A 112 4.52 -7.69 -10.29
N GLU A 113 5.58 -6.97 -10.66
CA GLU A 113 6.64 -7.50 -11.54
C GLU A 113 7.41 -8.66 -10.93
N ARG A 114 7.60 -8.66 -9.63
CA ARG A 114 8.31 -9.72 -8.91
C ARG A 114 7.38 -10.81 -8.35
N GLY A 115 6.09 -10.76 -8.67
CA GLY A 115 5.11 -11.73 -8.17
C GLY A 115 4.87 -11.65 -6.67
N LEU A 116 5.20 -10.53 -6.04
CA LEU A 116 4.91 -10.28 -4.62
C LEU A 116 3.43 -9.91 -4.43
N THR A 117 2.83 -9.32 -5.46
CA THR A 117 1.41 -9.03 -5.59
C THR A 117 0.79 -10.01 -6.56
N LEU A 118 -0.21 -10.78 -6.13
CA LEU A 118 -0.92 -11.76 -6.95
C LEU A 118 -2.43 -11.47 -6.94
N PRO A 119 -3.15 -11.92 -7.98
CA PRO A 119 -4.62 -11.85 -7.99
C PRO A 119 -5.22 -12.52 -6.75
N GLY A 120 -6.25 -11.91 -6.19
CA GLY A 120 -6.95 -12.45 -5.03
C GLY A 120 -6.34 -12.08 -3.67
N MET A 121 -5.21 -11.40 -3.63
CA MET A 121 -4.58 -10.93 -2.38
C MET A 121 -5.23 -9.67 -1.82
N THR A 122 -5.09 -9.48 -0.52
CA THR A 122 -5.28 -8.20 0.18
C THR A 122 -3.91 -7.56 0.44
N ILE A 123 -3.75 -6.29 0.04
CA ILE A 123 -2.46 -5.59 0.08
C ILE A 123 -2.64 -4.21 0.69
N VAL A 124 -1.75 -3.84 1.59
CA VAL A 124 -1.72 -2.50 2.17
C VAL A 124 -0.32 -1.91 2.18
N CYS A 125 -0.27 -0.59 2.14
CA CYS A 125 0.95 0.21 2.24
C CYS A 125 0.59 1.58 2.83
N GLY A 126 1.55 2.24 3.44
CA GLY A 126 1.38 3.63 3.89
C GLY A 126 1.42 4.67 2.77
N ASP A 127 0.95 4.34 1.59
CA ASP A 127 0.97 5.15 0.36
C ASP A 127 -0.40 5.19 -0.29
N SER A 128 -0.81 6.38 -0.77
CA SER A 128 -2.10 6.60 -1.44
C SER A 128 -2.23 5.89 -2.79
N HIS A 129 -1.13 5.53 -3.44
CA HIS A 129 -1.13 4.83 -4.74
C HIS A 129 -1.26 3.31 -4.63
N THR A 130 -1.44 2.77 -3.42
CA THR A 130 -1.55 1.33 -3.17
C THR A 130 -2.67 0.66 -3.96
N SER A 131 -3.77 1.38 -4.27
CA SER A 131 -4.87 0.86 -5.09
C SER A 131 -4.46 0.44 -6.51
N THR A 132 -3.27 0.84 -6.99
CA THR A 132 -2.67 0.41 -8.25
C THR A 132 -2.60 -1.12 -8.38
N HIS A 133 -2.39 -1.83 -7.27
CA HIS A 133 -2.38 -3.30 -7.27
C HIS A 133 -3.72 -3.93 -7.65
N GLY A 134 -4.81 -3.16 -7.64
CA GLY A 134 -6.11 -3.57 -8.18
C GLY A 134 -6.08 -3.92 -9.66
N ALA A 135 -5.12 -3.36 -10.42
CA ALA A 135 -4.93 -3.65 -11.84
C ALA A 135 -4.60 -5.13 -12.11
N VAL A 136 -3.99 -5.83 -11.15
CA VAL A 136 -3.69 -7.26 -11.23
C VAL A 136 -4.68 -8.12 -10.43
N GLY A 137 -5.82 -7.56 -10.01
CA GLY A 137 -6.88 -8.30 -9.34
C GLY A 137 -6.66 -8.52 -7.84
N ALA A 138 -5.91 -7.65 -7.17
CA ALA A 138 -5.79 -7.60 -5.72
C ALA A 138 -6.78 -6.59 -5.12
N VAL A 139 -7.18 -6.78 -3.87
CA VAL A 139 -7.84 -5.74 -3.07
C VAL A 139 -6.75 -4.98 -2.32
N ALA A 140 -6.49 -3.75 -2.75
CA ALA A 140 -5.36 -2.99 -2.26
C ALA A 140 -5.76 -1.55 -1.92
N PHE A 141 -5.24 -1.03 -0.80
CA PHE A 141 -5.54 0.33 -0.34
C PHE A 141 -4.45 0.90 0.56
N GLY A 142 -4.36 2.23 0.54
CA GLY A 142 -3.47 2.98 1.43
C GLY A 142 -4.00 3.00 2.87
N ILE A 143 -3.09 2.95 3.83
CA ILE A 143 -3.40 2.95 5.26
C ILE A 143 -2.55 3.96 6.01
N GLY A 144 -3.02 4.40 7.18
CA GLY A 144 -2.29 5.29 8.06
C GLY A 144 -1.17 4.58 8.83
N THR A 145 -0.24 5.37 9.38
CA THR A 145 0.94 4.85 10.09
C THR A 145 0.59 3.95 11.28
N SER A 146 -0.47 4.27 12.03
CA SER A 146 -0.94 3.42 13.14
C SER A 146 -1.53 2.10 12.65
N GLU A 147 -2.12 2.09 11.47
CA GLU A 147 -2.63 0.88 10.84
C GLU A 147 -1.48 0.02 10.29
N VAL A 148 -0.39 0.64 9.79
CA VAL A 148 0.84 -0.08 9.43
C VAL A 148 1.38 -0.86 10.63
N GLU A 149 1.45 -0.23 11.82
CA GLU A 149 1.83 -0.91 13.07
C GLU A 149 0.89 -2.08 13.38
N MET A 150 -0.42 -1.86 13.29
CA MET A 150 -1.43 -2.89 13.54
C MET A 150 -1.22 -4.11 12.62
N VAL A 151 -1.05 -3.88 11.32
CA VAL A 151 -0.81 -4.95 10.35
C VAL A 151 0.51 -5.65 10.60
N MET A 152 1.58 -4.92 10.93
CA MET A 152 2.86 -5.55 11.32
C MET A 152 2.68 -6.52 12.49
N ALA A 153 1.95 -6.09 13.52
CA ALA A 153 1.81 -6.85 14.76
C ALA A 153 0.80 -8.00 14.67
N SER A 154 -0.22 -7.92 13.83
CA SER A 154 -1.34 -8.85 13.81
C SER A 154 -1.65 -9.48 12.46
N GLN A 155 -1.10 -8.97 11.38
CA GLN A 155 -1.45 -9.27 9.98
C GLN A 155 -2.92 -8.98 9.65
N CYS A 156 -3.58 -8.18 10.46
CA CYS A 156 -4.98 -7.82 10.29
C CYS A 156 -5.18 -6.30 10.39
N ILE A 157 -6.28 -5.84 9.82
CA ILE A 157 -6.73 -4.45 9.92
C ILE A 157 -8.23 -4.41 10.20
N LEU A 158 -8.70 -3.35 10.84
CA LEU A 158 -10.12 -3.08 11.03
C LEU A 158 -10.60 -2.13 9.94
N GLN A 159 -11.49 -2.59 9.08
CA GLN A 159 -12.02 -1.80 7.96
C GLN A 159 -13.52 -1.97 7.79
N ALA A 160 -14.22 -0.88 7.52
CA ALA A 160 -15.59 -0.95 7.05
C ALA A 160 -15.59 -1.41 5.58
N LYS A 161 -16.44 -2.39 5.24
CA LYS A 161 -16.55 -2.82 3.84
C LYS A 161 -17.07 -1.67 2.98
N PRO A 162 -16.30 -1.18 1.98
CA PRO A 162 -16.73 -0.07 1.15
C PRO A 162 -17.89 -0.46 0.24
N LYS A 163 -18.69 0.52 -0.14
CA LYS A 163 -19.76 0.34 -1.15
C LYS A 163 -19.14 0.24 -2.54
N THR A 164 -19.75 -0.58 -3.38
CA THR A 164 -19.37 -0.71 -4.79
C THR A 164 -19.90 0.46 -5.60
N MET A 165 -19.05 1.07 -6.43
CA MET A 165 -19.42 2.08 -7.41
C MET A 165 -19.05 1.61 -8.81
N ARG A 166 -19.94 1.79 -9.77
CA ARG A 166 -19.68 1.50 -11.18
C ARG A 166 -19.36 2.80 -11.91
N ILE A 167 -18.20 2.84 -12.56
CA ILE A 167 -17.81 3.92 -13.47
C ILE A 167 -17.78 3.35 -14.88
N CYS A 168 -18.55 3.96 -15.79
CA CYS A 168 -18.56 3.60 -17.19
C CYS A 168 -17.82 4.68 -17.98
N VAL A 169 -16.79 4.28 -18.72
CA VAL A 169 -16.08 5.14 -19.66
C VAL A 169 -16.51 4.74 -21.06
N GLU A 170 -17.16 5.64 -21.78
CA GLU A 170 -17.73 5.39 -23.11
C GLU A 170 -17.02 6.21 -24.19
N GLY A 171 -16.95 5.68 -25.41
CA GLY A 171 -16.31 6.33 -26.54
C GLY A 171 -14.85 5.89 -26.74
N ASN A 172 -14.14 6.68 -27.54
CA ASN A 172 -12.73 6.44 -27.87
C ASN A 172 -11.85 7.52 -27.28
N LEU A 173 -10.63 7.15 -26.87
CA LEU A 173 -9.65 8.12 -26.39
C LEU A 173 -9.22 9.04 -27.54
N GLY A 174 -9.17 10.35 -27.29
CA GLY A 174 -8.64 11.32 -28.22
C GLY A 174 -7.13 11.12 -28.46
N LYS A 175 -6.64 11.73 -29.55
CA LYS A 175 -5.21 11.67 -29.87
C LYS A 175 -4.38 12.26 -28.72
N GLY A 176 -3.41 11.49 -28.24
CA GLY A 176 -2.52 11.89 -27.15
C GLY A 176 -3.07 11.65 -25.74
N VAL A 177 -4.31 11.16 -25.60
CA VAL A 177 -4.91 10.78 -24.32
C VAL A 177 -4.52 9.34 -23.99
N THR A 178 -4.06 9.13 -22.75
CA THR A 178 -3.62 7.83 -22.25
C THR A 178 -4.57 7.28 -21.16
N ALA A 179 -4.40 6.03 -20.79
CA ALA A 179 -5.15 5.44 -19.67
C ALA A 179 -4.92 6.20 -18.34
N LYS A 180 -3.73 6.78 -18.17
CA LYS A 180 -3.41 7.60 -16.98
C LYS A 180 -4.26 8.86 -16.91
N ASP A 181 -4.47 9.53 -18.06
CA ASP A 181 -5.33 10.73 -18.12
C ASP A 181 -6.76 10.39 -17.70
N VAL A 182 -7.28 9.24 -18.17
CA VAL A 182 -8.60 8.76 -17.77
C VAL A 182 -8.66 8.47 -16.28
N ALA A 183 -7.67 7.78 -15.71
CA ALA A 183 -7.62 7.48 -14.29
C ALA A 183 -7.56 8.76 -13.43
N LEU A 184 -6.75 9.74 -13.82
CA LEU A 184 -6.66 11.03 -13.13
C LEU A 184 -7.97 11.82 -13.23
N TYR A 185 -8.60 11.83 -14.41
CA TYR A 185 -9.90 12.48 -14.58
C TYR A 185 -10.98 11.87 -13.69
N ILE A 186 -11.06 10.55 -13.63
CA ILE A 186 -11.99 9.82 -12.75
C ILE A 186 -11.75 10.21 -11.27
N THR A 187 -10.50 10.19 -10.84
CA THR A 187 -10.12 10.51 -9.45
C THR A 187 -10.55 11.93 -9.07
N VAL A 188 -10.26 12.91 -9.91
CA VAL A 188 -10.64 14.30 -9.66
C VAL A 188 -12.16 14.48 -9.69
N SER A 189 -12.83 13.92 -10.70
CA SER A 189 -14.29 14.03 -10.83
C SER A 189 -15.02 13.41 -9.65
N TYR A 190 -14.56 12.24 -9.16
CA TYR A 190 -15.13 11.59 -7.99
C TYR A 190 -14.95 12.43 -6.71
N THR A 191 -13.78 13.02 -6.52
CA THR A 191 -13.52 13.89 -5.37
C THR A 191 -14.48 15.09 -5.35
N HIS A 192 -14.79 15.67 -6.50
CA HIS A 192 -15.77 16.75 -6.61
C HIS A 192 -17.22 16.29 -6.41
N LEU A 193 -17.56 15.07 -6.81
CA LEU A 193 -18.91 14.52 -6.67
C LEU A 193 -19.25 14.12 -5.23
N THR A 194 -18.28 13.79 -4.41
CA THR A 194 -18.52 13.38 -3.01
C THR A 194 -18.75 14.56 -2.08
N LEU A 195 -18.24 15.73 -2.38
CA LEU A 195 -18.41 16.94 -1.57
C LEU A 195 -19.88 17.41 -1.45
N PRO A 196 -20.71 17.38 -2.51
CA PRO A 196 -22.13 17.73 -2.41
C PRO A 196 -22.99 16.68 -1.69
N THR A 197 -22.62 15.39 -1.73
CA THR A 197 -23.39 14.29 -1.12
C THR A 197 -23.21 14.20 0.39
N ILE A 198 -22.16 14.81 0.95
CA ILE A 198 -21.95 14.92 2.39
C ILE A 198 -22.87 16.02 3.01
N ARG A 199 -23.55 16.81 2.19
CA ARG A 199 -24.46 17.89 2.61
C ARG A 199 -25.95 17.54 2.57
N LEU A 200 -26.29 16.30 2.31
CA LEU A 200 -27.67 15.83 2.32
C LEU A 200 -27.99 15.08 3.63
#